data_812ea8a8f5b7f9e6a1c35d32d537fe77
#
_entry.id   812ea8a8f5b7f9e6a1c35d32d537fe77
#
_cell.length_a   1.000
_cell.length_b   1.000
_cell.length_c   1.000
_cell.angle_alpha   90.00
_cell.angle_beta   90.00
_cell.angle_gamma   90.00
#
_symmetry.space_group_name_H-M   'P 1'
#
loop_
_entity.id
_entity.type
_entity.pdbx_description
1 polymer ?
#
loop_
_entity_poly.entity_id
_entity_poly.type
_entity_poly.pdbx_seq_one_letter_code
_entity_poly.pdbx_strand_id
1 'polypeptide(L)'
;LEIRKLHERHGHIQEVIIQNFRAKPDTKMSQASEPGIGELLWTIAVARLIFGPQMNIQAPPNLSPGALPRLVQAGINDWGGVSPLTPDHVNPEAPWPHLDKLAIETAAAGKFLEQRLTVYPSYVLEAERWIDPKVIPRLLSLSDASGFAGRDNWKPGELKPAPTLELELIKSKPSTNSVSTEIKTIVEKCEENAELEVNEVARLFESRGNDFSFVTNRADSLRKQVNG
;
A
#
# COMPACT_ATOMS: atom_id res chain seq x y z
N LEU A 1 -7.99 21.65 -12.50
CA LEU A 1 -9.22 22.36 -12.08
C LEU A 1 -10.42 21.42 -11.95
N GLU A 2 -10.60 20.46 -12.88
CA GLU A 2 -11.77 19.55 -12.83
C GLU A 2 -11.77 18.66 -11.60
N ILE A 3 -10.65 18.08 -11.20
CA ILE A 3 -10.52 17.30 -9.95
C ILE A 3 -10.94 18.14 -8.73
N ARG A 4 -10.53 19.39 -8.66
CA ARG A 4 -10.94 20.30 -7.60
C ARG A 4 -12.45 20.50 -7.57
N LYS A 5 -13.09 20.76 -8.72
CA LYS A 5 -14.55 20.94 -8.81
C LYS A 5 -15.31 19.68 -8.38
N LEU A 6 -14.81 18.50 -8.75
CA LEU A 6 -15.38 17.23 -8.30
C LEU A 6 -15.27 17.05 -6.80
N HIS A 7 -14.11 17.37 -6.22
CA HIS A 7 -13.92 17.30 -4.77
C HIS A 7 -14.81 18.31 -4.03
N GLU A 8 -14.88 19.54 -4.49
CA GLU A 8 -15.76 20.57 -3.89
C GLU A 8 -17.25 20.16 -3.93
N ARG A 9 -17.66 19.41 -4.98
CA ARG A 9 -19.05 18.93 -5.12
C ARG A 9 -19.36 17.72 -4.23
N HIS A 10 -18.44 16.77 -4.16
CA HIS A 10 -18.70 15.43 -3.62
C HIS A 10 -17.91 15.10 -2.36
N GLY A 11 -16.77 15.75 -2.13
CA GLY A 11 -15.90 15.52 -0.98
C GLY A 11 -15.16 14.18 -0.98
N HIS A 12 -15.21 13.38 -2.06
CA HIS A 12 -14.80 11.99 -2.09
C HIS A 12 -13.35 11.73 -2.51
N ILE A 13 -12.59 12.77 -2.86
CA ILE A 13 -11.19 12.62 -3.26
C ILE A 13 -10.33 12.76 -2.02
N GLN A 14 -9.79 11.65 -1.52
CA GLN A 14 -8.97 11.64 -0.32
C GLN A 14 -7.59 12.27 -0.55
N GLU A 15 -7.03 12.08 -1.74
CA GLU A 15 -5.66 12.49 -2.06
C GLU A 15 -5.48 12.79 -3.55
N VAL A 16 -4.44 13.55 -3.84
CA VAL A 16 -3.92 13.74 -5.19
C VAL A 16 -2.46 13.33 -5.20
N ILE A 17 -2.13 12.30 -5.97
CA ILE A 17 -0.76 11.78 -6.08
C ILE A 17 -0.06 12.48 -7.25
N ILE A 18 1.10 13.08 -6.98
CA ILE A 18 2.00 13.65 -7.98
C ILE A 18 3.25 12.79 -8.04
N GLN A 19 3.35 12.00 -9.09
CA GLN A 19 4.40 11.01 -9.28
C GLN A 19 5.26 11.38 -10.49
N ASN A 20 6.58 11.25 -10.34
CA ASN A 20 7.52 11.41 -11.45
C ASN A 20 7.24 10.36 -12.52
N PHE A 21 7.21 10.79 -13.77
CA PHE A 21 7.29 9.85 -14.88
C PHE A 21 8.70 9.23 -14.92
N ARG A 22 8.75 7.90 -15.11
CA ARG A 22 9.96 7.12 -15.34
C ARG A 22 9.80 6.32 -16.61
N ALA A 23 10.68 6.52 -17.57
CA ALA A 23 10.69 5.76 -18.82
C ALA A 23 11.04 4.30 -18.54
N LYS A 24 10.26 3.37 -19.09
CA LYS A 24 10.49 1.93 -18.92
C LYS A 24 10.90 1.30 -20.25
N PRO A 25 11.91 0.39 -20.27
CA PRO A 25 12.49 -0.16 -21.49
C PRO A 25 11.46 -0.78 -22.44
N ASP A 26 10.48 -1.51 -21.90
CA ASP A 26 9.53 -2.30 -22.67
C ASP A 26 8.22 -1.56 -22.95
N THR A 27 8.24 -0.23 -22.92
CA THR A 27 7.05 0.61 -23.18
C THR A 27 7.21 1.49 -24.41
N LYS A 28 6.09 1.97 -24.95
CA LYS A 28 6.09 2.94 -26.07
C LYS A 28 6.78 4.27 -25.71
N MET A 29 6.97 4.54 -24.40
CA MET A 29 7.59 5.75 -23.90
C MET A 29 9.03 5.53 -23.39
N SER A 30 9.67 4.42 -23.78
CA SER A 30 11.04 4.08 -23.37
C SER A 30 12.08 5.15 -23.72
N GLN A 31 11.83 5.98 -24.72
CA GLN A 31 12.70 7.06 -25.17
C GLN A 31 12.18 8.46 -24.77
N ALA A 32 11.10 8.53 -24.01
CA ALA A 32 10.57 9.81 -23.57
C ALA A 32 11.46 10.44 -22.50
N SER A 33 11.65 11.75 -22.59
CA SER A 33 12.42 12.51 -21.57
C SER A 33 11.69 12.48 -20.23
N GLU A 34 12.44 12.21 -19.17
CA GLU A 34 11.91 12.26 -17.81
C GLU A 34 11.91 13.70 -17.28
N PRO A 35 10.84 14.12 -16.56
CA PRO A 35 10.80 15.46 -15.97
C PRO A 35 11.86 15.60 -14.88
N GLY A 36 12.51 16.76 -14.84
CA GLY A 36 13.48 17.10 -13.81
C GLY A 36 12.83 17.39 -12.45
N ILE A 37 13.64 17.37 -11.40
CA ILE A 37 13.16 17.67 -10.03
C ILE A 37 12.51 19.07 -9.93
N GLY A 38 13.00 20.06 -10.68
CA GLY A 38 12.40 21.40 -10.70
C GLY A 38 10.97 21.40 -11.21
N GLU A 39 10.68 20.61 -12.22
CA GLU A 39 9.35 20.48 -12.81
C GLU A 39 8.39 19.76 -11.84
N LEU A 40 8.86 18.73 -11.15
CA LEU A 40 8.11 18.05 -10.10
C LEU A 40 7.75 19.01 -8.96
N LEU A 41 8.71 19.76 -8.44
CA LEU A 41 8.50 20.72 -7.36
C LEU A 41 7.52 21.83 -7.77
N TRP A 42 7.64 22.33 -8.99
CA TRP A 42 6.70 23.30 -9.55
C TRP A 42 5.28 22.72 -9.64
N THR A 43 5.15 21.51 -10.15
CA THR A 43 3.85 20.83 -10.26
C THR A 43 3.18 20.65 -8.89
N ILE A 44 3.95 20.24 -7.87
CA ILE A 44 3.47 20.12 -6.49
C ILE A 44 3.01 21.47 -5.95
N ALA A 45 3.81 22.52 -6.13
CA ALA A 45 3.49 23.85 -5.64
C ALA A 45 2.21 24.40 -6.30
N VAL A 46 2.08 24.25 -7.61
CA VAL A 46 0.87 24.67 -8.36
C VAL A 46 -0.34 23.85 -7.91
N ALA A 47 -0.18 22.53 -7.72
CA ALA A 47 -1.26 21.69 -7.18
C ALA A 47 -1.69 22.18 -5.79
N ARG A 48 -0.75 22.48 -4.88
CA ARG A 48 -1.07 23.02 -3.55
C ARG A 48 -1.84 24.34 -3.64
N LEU A 49 -1.46 25.23 -4.54
CA LEU A 49 -2.18 26.49 -4.75
C LEU A 49 -3.59 26.28 -5.32
N ILE A 50 -3.75 25.33 -6.23
CA ILE A 50 -5.05 25.01 -6.83
C ILE A 50 -5.99 24.35 -5.81
N PHE A 51 -5.51 23.36 -5.06
CA PHE A 51 -6.34 22.56 -4.15
C PHE A 51 -6.50 23.17 -2.76
N GLY A 52 -5.65 24.14 -2.40
CA GLY A 52 -5.68 24.76 -1.08
C GLY A 52 -5.01 23.92 0.01
N PRO A 53 -5.06 24.38 1.28
CA PRO A 53 -4.29 23.78 2.37
C PRO A 53 -4.81 22.43 2.86
N GLN A 54 -6.09 22.12 2.63
CA GLN A 54 -6.75 20.94 3.21
C GLN A 54 -6.56 19.65 2.36
N MET A 55 -6.29 19.80 1.06
CA MET A 55 -6.12 18.63 0.20
C MET A 55 -4.85 17.86 0.55
N ASN A 56 -4.96 16.53 0.61
CA ASN A 56 -3.79 15.69 0.73
C ASN A 56 -3.10 15.57 -0.63
N ILE A 57 -1.88 16.08 -0.69
CA ILE A 57 -1.01 15.97 -1.87
C ILE A 57 0.12 15.04 -1.50
N GLN A 58 0.23 13.95 -2.23
CA GLN A 58 1.17 12.88 -2.01
C GLN A 58 2.24 12.86 -3.11
N ALA A 59 3.47 12.53 -2.74
CA ALA A 59 4.52 12.18 -3.68
C ALA A 59 5.31 10.96 -3.15
N PRO A 60 5.58 9.93 -3.98
CA PRO A 60 6.35 8.76 -3.57
C PRO A 60 7.80 9.13 -3.22
N PRO A 61 8.30 8.76 -2.03
CA PRO A 61 9.63 9.20 -1.58
C PRO A 61 10.78 8.48 -2.29
N ASN A 62 10.55 7.25 -2.79
CA ASN A 62 11.57 6.46 -3.48
C ASN A 62 11.97 7.02 -4.85
N LEU A 63 11.10 7.80 -5.49
CA LEU A 63 11.36 8.34 -6.83
C LEU A 63 12.17 9.66 -6.83
N SER A 64 12.44 10.23 -5.66
CA SER A 64 13.14 11.50 -5.53
C SER A 64 14.19 11.47 -4.40
N PRO A 65 15.14 10.49 -4.40
CA PRO A 65 16.14 10.39 -3.36
C PRO A 65 17.00 11.66 -3.30
N GLY A 66 17.27 12.15 -2.08
CA GLY A 66 18.04 13.36 -1.84
C GLY A 66 17.29 14.69 -2.03
N ALA A 67 15.98 14.64 -2.38
CA ALA A 67 15.14 15.82 -2.54
C ALA A 67 13.92 15.86 -1.62
N LEU A 68 13.79 14.92 -0.67
CA LEU A 68 12.58 14.76 0.14
C LEU A 68 12.18 16.03 0.92
N PRO A 69 13.10 16.76 1.60
CA PRO A 69 12.74 18.01 2.25
C PRO A 69 12.18 19.06 1.29
N ARG A 70 12.67 19.07 0.05
CA ARG A 70 12.19 20.01 -0.98
C ARG A 70 10.77 19.68 -1.44
N LEU A 71 10.39 18.39 -1.49
CA LEU A 71 9.01 17.98 -1.80
C LEU A 71 8.04 18.47 -0.73
N VAL A 72 8.41 18.34 0.55
CA VAL A 72 7.63 18.88 1.68
C VAL A 72 7.48 20.39 1.58
N GLN A 73 8.60 21.11 1.32
CA GLN A 73 8.60 22.57 1.14
C GLN A 73 7.77 23.01 -0.06
N ALA A 74 7.72 22.20 -1.13
CA ALA A 74 6.87 22.47 -2.29
C ALA A 74 5.37 22.28 -2.02
N GLY A 75 4.99 21.56 -0.96
CA GLY A 75 3.61 21.53 -0.51
C GLY A 75 2.97 20.15 -0.38
N ILE A 76 3.71 19.05 -0.43
CA ILE A 76 3.14 17.74 -0.05
C ILE A 76 2.90 17.69 1.45
N ASN A 77 1.94 16.87 1.85
CA ASN A 77 1.65 16.54 3.24
C ASN A 77 1.46 15.02 3.45
N ASP A 78 1.78 14.21 2.44
CA ASP A 78 1.69 12.76 2.53
C ASP A 78 2.77 12.08 1.66
N TRP A 79 3.32 10.98 2.15
CA TRP A 79 4.29 10.17 1.43
C TRP A 79 3.68 8.93 0.77
N GLY A 80 2.42 8.64 1.07
CA GLY A 80 1.73 7.45 0.62
C GLY A 80 2.09 6.19 1.38
N GLY A 81 1.85 5.06 0.75
CA GLY A 81 2.25 3.77 1.29
C GLY A 81 3.74 3.53 1.07
N VAL A 82 4.50 3.44 2.15
CA VAL A 82 5.94 3.17 2.13
C VAL A 82 6.20 1.79 2.72
N SER A 83 6.82 0.90 1.96
CA SER A 83 7.15 -0.46 2.40
C SER A 83 8.64 -0.74 2.27
N PRO A 84 9.44 -0.52 3.32
CA PRO A 84 10.88 -0.82 3.26
C PRO A 84 11.20 -2.31 3.14
N LEU A 85 10.21 -3.19 3.26
CA LEU A 85 10.38 -4.66 3.19
C LEU A 85 10.09 -5.24 1.80
N THR A 86 9.29 -4.55 0.99
CA THR A 86 8.92 -5.02 -0.35
C THR A 86 9.48 -4.08 -1.41
N PRO A 87 9.90 -4.58 -2.58
CA PRO A 87 10.28 -3.71 -3.68
C PRO A 87 9.06 -2.93 -4.19
N ASP A 88 9.31 -1.77 -4.76
CA ASP A 88 8.32 -1.12 -5.62
C ASP A 88 8.26 -1.91 -6.94
N HIS A 89 7.17 -2.64 -7.16
CA HIS A 89 7.02 -3.48 -8.35
C HIS A 89 6.87 -2.69 -9.65
N VAL A 90 6.52 -1.42 -9.57
CA VAL A 90 6.46 -0.51 -10.73
C VAL A 90 7.84 0.11 -11.01
N ASN A 91 8.60 0.43 -9.97
CA ASN A 91 9.92 1.04 -10.04
C ASN A 91 10.93 0.24 -9.20
N PRO A 92 11.26 -1.00 -9.59
CA PRO A 92 12.12 -1.88 -8.79
C PRO A 92 13.54 -1.33 -8.62
N GLU A 93 13.96 -0.44 -9.52
CA GLU A 93 15.23 0.28 -9.45
C GLU A 93 15.27 1.39 -8.38
N ALA A 94 14.12 1.76 -7.81
CA ALA A 94 13.98 2.83 -6.83
C ALA A 94 13.50 2.26 -5.47
N PRO A 95 14.41 1.78 -4.61
CA PRO A 95 14.03 1.17 -3.34
C PRO A 95 13.39 2.21 -2.40
N TRP A 96 12.45 1.73 -1.59
CA TRP A 96 11.82 2.55 -0.56
C TRP A 96 12.83 2.99 0.50
N PRO A 97 12.78 4.24 0.97
CA PRO A 97 13.61 4.67 2.09
C PRO A 97 13.18 3.95 3.38
N HIS A 98 14.12 3.71 4.29
CA HIS A 98 13.80 3.31 5.65
C HIS A 98 12.97 4.40 6.35
N LEU A 99 12.01 3.98 7.20
CA LEU A 99 11.10 4.91 7.88
C LEU A 99 11.83 5.93 8.75
N ASP A 100 12.89 5.52 9.45
CA ASP A 100 13.70 6.43 10.27
C ASP A 100 14.37 7.51 9.42
N LYS A 101 14.90 7.13 8.24
CA LYS A 101 15.46 8.10 7.30
C LYS A 101 14.40 9.05 6.78
N LEU A 102 13.22 8.53 6.43
CA LEU A 102 12.09 9.34 5.98
C LEU A 102 11.64 10.33 7.06
N ALA A 103 11.61 9.89 8.33
CA ALA A 103 11.31 10.74 9.47
C ALA A 103 12.32 11.87 9.65
N ILE A 104 13.62 11.57 9.56
CA ILE A 104 14.70 12.57 9.64
C ILE A 104 14.57 13.61 8.53
N GLU A 105 14.37 13.17 7.29
CA GLU A 105 14.24 14.07 6.14
C GLU A 105 12.96 14.91 6.20
N THR A 106 11.86 14.35 6.72
CA THR A 106 10.62 15.08 6.98
C THR A 106 10.82 16.14 8.06
N ALA A 107 11.53 15.79 9.14
CA ALA A 107 11.86 16.71 10.22
C ALA A 107 12.79 17.86 9.75
N ALA A 108 13.72 17.59 8.84
CA ALA A 108 14.58 18.61 8.22
C ALA A 108 13.76 19.67 7.45
N ALA A 109 12.56 19.34 6.99
CA ALA A 109 11.62 20.29 6.39
C ALA A 109 10.64 20.93 7.41
N GLY A 110 10.86 20.74 8.71
CA GLY A 110 10.04 21.31 9.79
C GLY A 110 8.68 20.62 9.99
N LYS A 111 8.56 19.33 9.61
CA LYS A 111 7.34 18.54 9.75
C LYS A 111 7.63 17.24 10.51
N PHE A 112 6.59 16.64 11.08
CA PHE A 112 6.67 15.32 11.70
C PHE A 112 6.11 14.27 10.75
N LEU A 113 6.77 13.09 10.72
CA LEU A 113 6.23 11.91 10.07
C LEU A 113 5.28 11.22 11.04
N GLU A 114 4.01 11.14 10.66
CA GLU A 114 2.97 10.45 11.44
C GLU A 114 2.35 9.33 10.60
N GLN A 115 2.06 8.21 11.25
CA GLN A 115 1.45 7.07 10.58
C GLN A 115 -0.07 7.28 10.47
N ARG A 116 -0.62 7.01 9.30
CA ARG A 116 -2.07 7.00 9.07
C ARG A 116 -2.56 5.63 8.59
N LEU A 117 -3.84 5.42 8.69
CA LEU A 117 -4.51 4.32 8.00
C LEU A 117 -4.63 4.62 6.50
N THR A 118 -5.04 3.64 5.71
CA THR A 118 -5.35 3.84 4.28
C THR A 118 -6.45 4.89 4.10
N VAL A 119 -7.42 4.91 5.01
CA VAL A 119 -8.42 5.97 5.11
C VAL A 119 -7.79 7.18 5.78
N TYR A 120 -7.89 8.34 5.17
CA TYR A 120 -7.34 9.58 5.71
C TYR A 120 -8.08 10.06 6.97
N PRO A 121 -7.39 10.75 7.91
CA PRO A 121 -7.96 11.16 9.18
C PRO A 121 -9.31 11.90 9.06
N SER A 122 -9.47 12.81 8.12
CA SER A 122 -10.72 13.52 7.89
C SER A 122 -11.90 12.60 7.56
N TYR A 123 -11.64 11.50 6.83
CA TYR A 123 -12.65 10.50 6.50
C TYR A 123 -12.92 9.53 7.66
N VAL A 124 -11.91 9.27 8.49
CA VAL A 124 -12.09 8.51 9.74
C VAL A 124 -13.02 9.27 10.68
N LEU A 125 -12.82 10.58 10.83
CA LEU A 125 -13.65 11.44 11.69
C LEU A 125 -15.09 11.58 11.16
N GLU A 126 -15.33 11.40 9.87
CA GLU A 126 -16.64 11.36 9.23
C GLU A 126 -17.03 9.93 8.81
N ALA A 127 -16.65 8.91 9.58
CA ALA A 127 -16.81 7.51 9.19
C ALA A 127 -18.24 7.12 8.81
N GLU A 128 -19.25 7.67 9.49
CA GLU A 128 -20.66 7.40 9.18
C GLU A 128 -21.07 7.80 7.75
N ARG A 129 -20.39 8.79 7.18
CA ARG A 129 -20.63 9.28 5.82
C ARG A 129 -19.89 8.44 4.75
N TRP A 130 -18.70 7.93 5.06
CA TRP A 130 -17.78 7.43 4.05
C TRP A 130 -17.53 5.93 4.12
N ILE A 131 -17.80 5.29 5.25
CA ILE A 131 -17.37 3.93 5.54
C ILE A 131 -18.58 3.03 5.73
N ASP A 132 -18.51 1.81 5.20
CA ASP A 132 -19.53 0.78 5.46
C ASP A 132 -19.67 0.58 6.97
N PRO A 133 -20.90 0.65 7.53
CA PRO A 133 -21.14 0.49 8.96
C PRO A 133 -20.51 -0.78 9.58
N LYS A 134 -20.36 -1.85 8.80
CA LYS A 134 -19.71 -3.08 9.27
C LYS A 134 -18.21 -2.93 9.52
N VAL A 135 -17.57 -1.97 8.87
CA VAL A 135 -16.11 -1.73 8.97
C VAL A 135 -15.79 -0.67 10.02
N ILE A 136 -16.73 0.24 10.33
CA ILE A 136 -16.52 1.35 11.29
C ILE A 136 -15.92 0.87 12.62
N PRO A 137 -16.43 -0.18 13.31
CA PRO A 137 -15.87 -0.60 14.59
C PRO A 137 -14.40 -0.99 14.50
N ARG A 138 -14.02 -1.64 13.40
CA ARG A 138 -12.62 -2.01 13.16
C ARG A 138 -11.76 -0.78 12.84
N LEU A 139 -12.25 0.12 12.01
CA LEU A 139 -11.56 1.37 11.69
C LEU A 139 -11.26 2.17 12.96
N LEU A 140 -12.26 2.38 13.81
CA LEU A 140 -12.12 3.13 15.06
C LEU A 140 -11.18 2.45 16.06
N SER A 141 -11.14 1.12 16.09
CA SER A 141 -10.19 0.37 16.94
C SER A 141 -8.72 0.52 16.50
N LEU A 142 -8.48 0.93 15.26
CA LEU A 142 -7.15 1.10 14.67
C LEU A 142 -6.73 2.58 14.59
N SER A 143 -7.63 3.50 14.88
CA SER A 143 -7.36 4.94 14.82
C SER A 143 -7.30 5.57 16.21
N ASP A 144 -6.58 6.68 16.30
CA ASP A 144 -6.62 7.57 17.46
C ASP A 144 -7.77 8.59 17.36
N ALA A 145 -7.89 9.44 18.37
CA ALA A 145 -8.93 10.48 18.43
C ALA A 145 -8.82 11.55 17.33
N SER A 146 -7.68 11.65 16.66
CA SER A 146 -7.43 12.57 15.54
C SER A 146 -7.61 11.88 14.18
N GLY A 147 -7.95 10.59 14.16
CA GLY A 147 -8.14 9.79 12.96
C GLY A 147 -6.85 9.22 12.35
N PHE A 148 -5.70 9.45 12.98
CA PHE A 148 -4.44 8.81 12.58
C PHE A 148 -4.38 7.36 13.07
N ALA A 149 -3.41 6.59 12.59
CA ALA A 149 -3.22 5.24 13.07
C ALA A 149 -2.93 5.23 14.57
N GLY A 150 -3.63 4.38 15.31
CA GLY A 150 -3.35 4.16 16.71
C GLY A 150 -1.90 3.69 16.89
N ARG A 151 -1.28 4.10 18.00
CA ARG A 151 0.08 3.70 18.33
C ARG A 151 0.08 2.22 18.70
N ASP A 152 0.25 1.35 17.73
CA ASP A 152 0.77 0.04 18.02
C ASP A 152 2.30 0.11 18.00
N ASN A 153 2.94 -0.71 18.81
CA ASN A 153 4.40 -0.76 18.88
C ASN A 153 5.02 -1.55 17.72
N TRP A 154 4.22 -1.88 16.68
CA TRP A 154 4.71 -2.61 15.53
C TRP A 154 5.19 -1.65 14.44
N LYS A 155 6.43 -1.85 13.99
CA LYS A 155 6.99 -1.14 12.85
C LYS A 155 7.43 -2.16 11.79
N PRO A 156 7.16 -1.92 10.50
CA PRO A 156 7.70 -2.75 9.43
C PRO A 156 9.23 -2.86 9.53
N GLY A 157 9.74 -4.10 9.54
CA GLY A 157 11.18 -4.35 9.67
C GLY A 157 11.68 -4.39 11.12
N GLU A 158 10.83 -4.29 12.12
CA GLU A 158 11.23 -4.50 13.51
C GLU A 158 11.65 -5.97 13.75
N LEU A 159 12.76 -6.17 14.47
CA LEU A 159 13.28 -7.51 14.80
C LEU A 159 12.44 -8.23 15.88
N LYS A 160 11.15 -7.95 15.93
CA LYS A 160 10.24 -8.73 16.77
C LYS A 160 9.95 -10.07 16.10
N PRO A 161 9.97 -11.17 16.86
CA PRO A 161 9.53 -12.45 16.32
C PRO A 161 8.09 -12.32 15.82
N ALA A 162 7.81 -12.94 14.67
CA ALA A 162 6.43 -13.05 14.19
C ALA A 162 5.57 -13.72 15.27
N PRO A 163 4.28 -13.34 15.40
CA PRO A 163 3.39 -13.95 16.38
C PRO A 163 3.43 -15.48 16.28
N THR A 164 3.44 -16.16 17.41
CA THR A 164 3.63 -17.61 17.49
C THR A 164 2.59 -18.38 16.67
N LEU A 165 1.34 -17.87 16.65
CA LEU A 165 0.25 -18.49 15.89
C LEU A 165 0.55 -18.51 14.38
N GLU A 166 1.01 -17.42 13.81
CA GLU A 166 1.35 -17.32 12.39
C GLU A 166 2.55 -18.20 12.04
N LEU A 167 3.55 -18.26 12.92
CA LEU A 167 4.69 -19.17 12.74
C LEU A 167 4.30 -20.64 12.79
N GLU A 168 3.35 -21.00 13.66
CA GLU A 168 2.80 -22.36 13.73
C GLU A 168 1.98 -22.70 12.50
N LEU A 169 1.15 -21.78 12.00
CA LEU A 169 0.39 -21.95 10.76
C LEU A 169 1.29 -22.15 9.54
N ILE A 170 2.37 -21.41 9.43
CA ILE A 170 3.35 -21.53 8.34
C ILE A 170 4.12 -22.85 8.43
N LYS A 171 4.44 -23.32 9.63
CA LYS A 171 5.21 -24.55 9.89
C LYS A 171 4.33 -25.80 9.86
N SER A 172 3.03 -25.67 10.09
CA SER A 172 2.12 -26.80 10.10
C SER A 172 2.00 -27.39 8.70
N LYS A 173 2.37 -28.67 8.56
CA LYS A 173 2.04 -29.42 7.33
C LYS A 173 0.56 -29.78 7.41
N PRO A 174 -0.27 -29.33 6.46
CA PRO A 174 -1.68 -29.69 6.48
C PRO A 174 -1.82 -31.20 6.38
N SER A 175 -2.67 -31.78 7.21
CA SER A 175 -3.09 -33.17 7.02
C SER A 175 -3.94 -33.20 5.75
N THR A 176 -3.43 -33.87 4.71
CA THR A 176 -4.12 -33.97 3.41
C THR A 176 -5.47 -34.66 3.50
N ASN A 177 -5.72 -35.46 4.56
CA ASN A 177 -7.00 -36.17 4.78
C ASN A 177 -8.11 -35.23 5.27
N SER A 178 -7.81 -34.02 5.74
CA SER A 178 -8.77 -33.07 6.28
C SER A 178 -8.99 -31.83 5.38
N VAL A 179 -8.37 -31.81 4.20
CA VAL A 179 -8.55 -30.75 3.20
C VAL A 179 -9.77 -31.06 2.35
N SER A 180 -10.63 -30.08 2.11
CA SER A 180 -11.83 -30.27 1.29
C SER A 180 -11.47 -30.68 -0.14
N THR A 181 -12.27 -31.59 -0.72
CA THR A 181 -12.06 -32.07 -2.09
C THR A 181 -12.15 -30.93 -3.09
N GLU A 182 -13.06 -29.99 -2.88
CA GLU A 182 -13.23 -28.81 -3.71
C GLU A 182 -11.95 -27.97 -3.79
N ILE A 183 -11.32 -27.66 -2.64
CA ILE A 183 -10.05 -26.90 -2.61
C ILE A 183 -8.93 -27.67 -3.30
N LYS A 184 -8.85 -28.98 -3.15
CA LYS A 184 -7.86 -29.80 -3.86
C LYS A 184 -8.02 -29.69 -5.38
N THR A 185 -9.24 -29.82 -5.88
CA THR A 185 -9.53 -29.72 -7.32
C THR A 185 -9.19 -28.32 -7.88
N ILE A 186 -9.52 -27.24 -7.14
CA ILE A 186 -9.17 -25.88 -7.56
C ILE A 186 -7.65 -25.68 -7.60
N VAL A 187 -6.93 -26.17 -6.60
CA VAL A 187 -5.46 -26.06 -6.55
C VAL A 187 -4.81 -26.90 -7.67
N GLU A 188 -5.31 -28.09 -7.98
CA GLU A 188 -4.85 -28.90 -9.11
C GLU A 188 -5.00 -28.15 -10.43
N LYS A 189 -6.13 -27.46 -10.67
CA LYS A 189 -6.31 -26.58 -11.84
C LYS A 189 -5.23 -25.46 -11.89
N CYS A 190 -4.93 -24.82 -10.75
CA CYS A 190 -3.87 -23.81 -10.70
C CYS A 190 -2.49 -24.37 -11.09
N GLU A 191 -2.17 -25.60 -10.64
CA GLU A 191 -0.91 -26.27 -10.96
C GLU A 191 -0.79 -26.65 -12.44
N GLU A 192 -1.91 -26.92 -13.09
CA GLU A 192 -2.01 -27.21 -14.52
C GLU A 192 -2.10 -25.94 -15.38
N ASN A 193 -2.02 -24.73 -14.77
CA ASN A 193 -2.23 -23.44 -15.43
C ASN A 193 -3.59 -23.31 -16.12
N ALA A 194 -4.61 -24.00 -15.61
CA ALA A 194 -5.96 -23.87 -16.11
C ALA A 194 -6.61 -22.57 -15.59
N GLU A 195 -7.50 -21.99 -16.37
CA GLU A 195 -8.25 -20.79 -15.99
C GLU A 195 -9.26 -21.14 -14.89
N LEU A 196 -9.31 -20.29 -13.86
CA LEU A 196 -10.25 -20.44 -12.74
C LEU A 196 -11.51 -19.61 -12.98
N GLU A 197 -12.63 -20.18 -12.62
CA GLU A 197 -13.89 -19.44 -12.53
C GLU A 197 -13.91 -18.50 -11.33
N VAL A 198 -14.69 -17.42 -11.40
CA VAL A 198 -14.80 -16.40 -10.33
C VAL A 198 -15.17 -17.04 -8.98
N ASN A 199 -16.07 -18.03 -8.98
CA ASN A 199 -16.48 -18.73 -7.78
C ASN A 199 -15.35 -19.56 -7.18
N GLU A 200 -14.48 -20.15 -7.99
CA GLU A 200 -13.32 -20.90 -7.54
C GLU A 200 -12.30 -19.98 -6.88
N VAL A 201 -12.06 -18.80 -7.46
CA VAL A 201 -11.20 -17.76 -6.84
C VAL A 201 -11.79 -17.33 -5.50
N ALA A 202 -13.09 -17.03 -5.43
CA ALA A 202 -13.77 -16.67 -4.18
C ALA A 202 -13.60 -17.77 -3.13
N ARG A 203 -13.75 -19.03 -3.53
CA ARG A 203 -13.60 -20.19 -2.64
C ARG A 203 -12.18 -20.35 -2.08
N LEU A 204 -11.13 -20.02 -2.87
CA LEU A 204 -9.76 -19.98 -2.35
C LEU A 204 -9.60 -18.93 -1.24
N PHE A 205 -10.17 -17.74 -1.41
CA PHE A 205 -10.11 -16.66 -0.40
C PHE A 205 -10.96 -16.99 0.86
N GLU A 206 -11.96 -17.82 0.76
CA GLU A 206 -12.75 -18.29 1.90
C GLU A 206 -12.09 -19.42 2.69
N SER A 207 -10.96 -19.97 2.22
CA SER A 207 -10.27 -21.08 2.86
C SER A 207 -9.86 -20.75 4.30
N ARG A 208 -10.09 -21.67 5.22
CA ARG A 208 -9.72 -21.58 6.64
C ARG A 208 -9.12 -22.90 7.13
N GLY A 209 -8.36 -22.84 8.22
CA GLY A 209 -7.79 -24.03 8.86
C GLY A 209 -6.92 -24.84 7.90
N ASN A 210 -7.21 -26.12 7.71
CA ASN A 210 -6.43 -27.03 6.88
C ASN A 210 -6.49 -26.67 5.39
N ASP A 211 -7.62 -26.18 4.89
CA ASP A 211 -7.78 -25.69 3.53
C ASP A 211 -6.83 -24.51 3.29
N PHE A 212 -6.80 -23.53 4.19
CA PHE A 212 -5.86 -22.39 4.13
C PHE A 212 -4.40 -22.86 4.12
N SER A 213 -4.02 -23.73 5.06
CA SER A 213 -2.66 -24.24 5.15
C SER A 213 -2.26 -25.03 3.90
N PHE A 214 -3.20 -25.76 3.28
CA PHE A 214 -2.97 -26.47 2.04
C PHE A 214 -2.72 -25.50 0.87
N VAL A 215 -3.58 -24.51 0.68
CA VAL A 215 -3.47 -23.49 -0.37
C VAL A 215 -2.13 -22.76 -0.27
N THR A 216 -1.76 -22.27 0.92
CA THR A 216 -0.51 -21.54 1.13
C THR A 216 0.73 -22.38 0.89
N ASN A 217 0.74 -23.66 1.32
CA ASN A 217 1.86 -24.56 1.06
C ASN A 217 2.03 -24.89 -0.44
N ARG A 218 0.91 -25.06 -1.16
CA ARG A 218 0.96 -25.33 -2.61
C ARG A 218 1.40 -24.07 -3.39
N ALA A 219 0.93 -22.91 -3.01
CA ALA A 219 1.38 -21.64 -3.58
C ALA A 219 2.90 -21.42 -3.38
N ASP A 220 3.44 -21.70 -2.18
CA ASP A 220 4.89 -21.62 -1.93
C ASP A 220 5.68 -22.66 -2.76
N SER A 221 5.11 -23.86 -2.96
CA SER A 221 5.73 -24.86 -3.82
C SER A 221 5.80 -24.40 -5.28
N LEU A 222 4.73 -23.80 -5.81
CA LEU A 222 4.72 -23.22 -7.16
C LEU A 222 5.72 -22.06 -7.27
N ARG A 223 5.76 -21.17 -6.29
CA ARG A 223 6.74 -20.08 -6.25
C ARG A 223 8.17 -20.61 -6.33
N LYS A 224 8.50 -21.66 -5.56
CA LYS A 224 9.83 -22.27 -5.57
C LYS A 224 10.19 -22.90 -6.91
N GLN A 225 9.23 -23.44 -7.63
CA GLN A 225 9.48 -24.00 -8.97
C GLN A 225 9.83 -22.91 -10.00
N VAL A 226 9.25 -21.72 -9.87
CA VAL A 226 9.42 -20.61 -10.82
C VAL A 226 10.61 -19.72 -10.47
N ASN A 227 10.80 -19.43 -9.19
CA ASN A 227 11.76 -18.41 -8.73
C ASN A 227 12.95 -18.99 -7.94
N GLY A 228 12.99 -20.25 -7.67
CA GLY A 228 14.08 -20.91 -6.93
C GLY A 228 13.91 -20.89 -5.42
#